data_124d8d5cac88ad499a3d106460f7100b
#
_entry.id   124d8d5cac88ad499a3d106460f7100b
#
_cell.length_a   1.000
_cell.length_b   1.000
_cell.length_c   1.000
_cell.angle_alpha   90.00
_cell.angle_beta   90.00
_cell.angle_gamma   90.00
#
_symmetry.space_group_name_H-M   'P 1'
#
loop_
_entity.id
_entity.type
_entity.pdbx_description
1 polymer ?
#
loop_
_entity_poly.entity_id
_entity_poly.type
_entity_poly.pdbx_seq_one_letter_code
_entity_poly.pdbx_strand_id
1 'polypeptide(L)'
;MKRSFITLYALAATALTTVAQPRFTSNTETYDFGQIEWKHPVTVQYSITNTGNQPLVLTDVEPDCACSVARWTKTPIAPGAKGVVDVTFDAEALGHFNKSVAIYSNAQPHLVYLKFNGEVVQEIKDFTKTHPYLIGQIRIDKNSLDFPDVQAGEKPVVHIGVVNLSDRPYEPVLMHLPPYLQTEVKPNVLQKGEKGVITVTLDSERLTDFGLTQASVYLARFSGDKVGDENEIPVSAILLPDFSGMTEAEKANAPVVNLSTKDIDMSAVLAKKSKARQDIIITNTGRSPLRISKLQVFHPAVGVSLKKSVLQPGESTRLRVTVVKKNIGKKRRHLRLLMITNDPMQSKVEINIKAK
;
A
#
# COMPACT_ATOMS: atom_id res chain seq x y z
N MET A 1 -47.62 64.77 59.01
CA MET A 1 -46.23 64.51 59.41
C MET A 1 -45.88 63.06 58.98
N LYS A 2 -45.22 62.88 57.84
CA LYS A 2 -44.76 61.56 57.34
C LYS A 2 -43.21 61.50 57.49
N ARG A 3 -42.74 60.60 58.31
CA ARG A 3 -41.31 60.31 58.45
C ARG A 3 -40.93 59.19 57.48
N SER A 4 -40.13 59.54 56.47
CA SER A 4 -39.51 58.59 55.58
C SER A 4 -38.25 58.00 56.21
N PHE A 5 -38.21 56.67 56.36
CA PHE A 5 -36.97 55.93 56.73
C PHE A 5 -36.23 55.55 55.45
N ILE A 6 -35.04 56.07 55.27
CA ILE A 6 -34.11 55.65 54.21
C ILE A 6 -33.25 54.52 54.78
N THR A 7 -33.47 53.31 54.28
CA THR A 7 -32.70 52.15 54.65
C THR A 7 -31.50 52.06 53.69
N LEU A 8 -30.30 52.25 54.20
CA LEU A 8 -29.03 52.18 53.48
C LEU A 8 -28.61 50.70 53.40
N TYR A 9 -28.70 50.09 52.21
CA TYR A 9 -28.16 48.76 51.95
C TYR A 9 -26.63 48.87 51.67
N ALA A 10 -25.82 48.44 52.61
CA ALA A 10 -24.38 48.28 52.43
C ALA A 10 -24.13 46.97 51.64
N LEU A 11 -23.74 47.08 50.38
CA LEU A 11 -23.36 45.97 49.52
C LEU A 11 -21.91 45.54 49.90
N ALA A 12 -21.78 44.50 50.73
CA ALA A 12 -20.49 43.90 51.04
C ALA A 12 -19.98 43.14 49.79
N ALA A 13 -19.06 43.74 49.03
CA ALA A 13 -18.33 43.08 47.97
C ALA A 13 -17.30 42.12 48.60
N THR A 14 -17.62 40.83 48.70
CA THR A 14 -16.68 39.79 49.02
C THR A 14 -15.70 39.63 47.83
N ALA A 15 -14.53 40.24 47.94
CA ALA A 15 -13.40 40.00 47.04
C ALA A 15 -13.00 38.52 47.21
N LEU A 16 -13.37 37.66 46.26
CA LEU A 16 -12.78 36.34 46.11
C LEU A 16 -11.30 36.53 45.77
N THR A 17 -10.44 36.43 46.78
CA THR A 17 -8.99 36.37 46.60
C THR A 17 -8.68 35.06 45.86
N THR A 18 -8.60 35.11 44.55
CA THR A 18 -8.01 33.99 43.76
C THR A 18 -6.52 33.88 44.22
N VAL A 19 -6.23 32.82 44.96
CA VAL A 19 -4.84 32.55 45.33
C VAL A 19 -4.05 32.35 44.03
N ALA A 20 -3.17 33.30 43.74
CA ALA A 20 -2.31 33.28 42.58
C ALA A 20 -1.29 32.14 42.75
N GLN A 21 -1.40 31.09 41.95
CA GLN A 21 -0.51 29.93 42.01
C GLN A 21 0.04 29.59 40.62
N PRO A 22 1.32 29.24 40.53
CA PRO A 22 1.85 28.68 39.28
C PRO A 22 1.20 27.31 39.02
N ARG A 23 0.91 27.05 37.75
CA ARG A 23 0.42 25.76 37.22
C ARG A 23 1.10 25.50 35.91
N PHE A 24 1.29 24.24 35.56
CA PHE A 24 1.82 23.92 34.24
C PHE A 24 1.12 22.72 33.59
N THR A 25 1.28 22.63 32.30
CA THR A 25 0.92 21.47 31.49
C THR A 25 2.11 21.09 30.63
N SER A 26 2.23 19.80 30.33
CA SER A 26 3.18 19.28 29.33
C SER A 26 2.49 19.08 27.99
N ASN A 27 3.23 19.14 26.90
CA ASN A 27 2.73 18.78 25.56
C ASN A 27 2.33 17.31 25.47
N THR A 28 2.92 16.45 26.27
CA THR A 28 2.54 15.04 26.45
C THR A 28 2.88 14.58 27.85
N GLU A 29 2.11 13.67 28.42
CA GLU A 29 2.41 13.02 29.69
C GLU A 29 3.19 11.73 29.51
N THR A 30 3.04 11.09 28.36
CA THR A 30 3.76 9.86 28.00
C THR A 30 4.28 9.98 26.56
N TYR A 31 5.55 9.68 26.37
CA TYR A 31 6.19 9.65 25.06
C TYR A 31 6.60 8.21 24.71
N ASP A 32 6.22 7.74 23.52
CA ASP A 32 6.61 6.44 23.01
C ASP A 32 7.70 6.60 21.94
N PHE A 33 8.88 6.06 22.22
CA PHE A 33 10.00 6.05 21.28
C PHE A 33 9.84 4.97 20.18
N GLY A 34 8.91 4.02 20.36
CA GLY A 34 8.87 2.82 19.53
C GLY A 34 10.15 1.98 19.71
N GLN A 35 10.67 1.45 18.59
CA GLN A 35 11.95 0.73 18.62
C GLN A 35 13.12 1.71 18.51
N ILE A 36 14.09 1.55 19.39
CA ILE A 36 15.36 2.29 19.39
C ILE A 36 16.52 1.31 19.35
N GLU A 37 17.61 1.72 18.72
CA GLU A 37 18.76 0.85 18.52
C GLU A 37 19.64 0.79 19.79
N TRP A 38 20.15 -0.39 20.08
CA TRP A 38 21.01 -0.63 21.24
C TRP A 38 22.25 0.27 21.24
N LYS A 39 22.56 0.86 22.40
CA LYS A 39 23.66 1.83 22.58
C LYS A 39 23.54 3.10 21.71
N HIS A 40 22.35 3.40 21.21
CA HIS A 40 22.06 4.68 20.58
C HIS A 40 21.15 5.50 21.50
N PRO A 41 21.71 6.41 22.31
CA PRO A 41 20.92 7.23 23.23
C PRO A 41 19.87 8.06 22.48
N VAL A 42 18.68 8.15 23.06
CA VAL A 42 17.56 8.94 22.52
C VAL A 42 17.12 9.99 23.52
N THR A 43 16.64 11.14 23.02
CA THR A 43 16.19 12.24 23.86
C THR A 43 14.74 12.58 23.54
N VAL A 44 13.91 12.67 24.57
CA VAL A 44 12.58 13.29 24.49
C VAL A 44 12.62 14.68 25.07
N GLN A 45 11.97 15.64 24.40
CA GLN A 45 11.77 16.98 24.87
C GLN A 45 10.32 17.19 25.29
N TYR A 46 10.10 17.44 26.57
CA TYR A 46 8.82 17.85 27.09
C TYR A 46 8.75 19.39 27.13
N SER A 47 7.74 19.95 26.48
CA SER A 47 7.46 21.38 26.49
C SER A 47 6.52 21.71 27.67
N ILE A 48 7.04 22.38 28.69
CA ILE A 48 6.31 22.76 29.90
C ILE A 48 5.73 24.15 29.68
N THR A 49 4.42 24.29 29.65
CA THR A 49 3.75 25.60 29.54
C THR A 49 3.24 26.05 30.91
N ASN A 50 3.64 27.23 31.36
CA ASN A 50 3.08 27.82 32.56
C ASN A 50 1.66 28.31 32.29
N THR A 51 0.67 27.59 32.80
CA THR A 51 -0.75 27.94 32.71
C THR A 51 -1.30 28.70 33.89
N GLY A 52 -0.44 28.96 34.88
CA GLY A 52 -0.76 29.78 36.04
C GLY A 52 -0.56 31.29 35.80
N ASN A 53 -0.77 32.08 36.82
CA ASN A 53 -0.64 33.55 36.81
C ASN A 53 0.56 34.05 37.57
N GLN A 54 1.44 33.16 38.05
CA GLN A 54 2.71 33.46 38.73
C GLN A 54 3.86 32.76 38.00
N PRO A 55 5.12 33.26 38.11
CA PRO A 55 6.26 32.60 37.54
C PRO A 55 6.43 31.16 38.04
N LEU A 56 6.57 30.21 37.12
CA LEU A 56 6.82 28.81 37.40
C LEU A 56 8.33 28.58 37.50
N VAL A 57 8.75 27.93 38.57
CA VAL A 57 10.15 27.50 38.77
C VAL A 57 10.20 25.98 38.87
N LEU A 58 10.92 25.35 37.96
CA LEU A 58 11.25 23.93 38.03
C LEU A 58 12.46 23.78 38.97
N THR A 59 12.24 23.30 40.20
CA THR A 59 13.27 23.22 41.25
C THR A 59 14.20 22.05 41.03
N ASP A 60 13.66 20.90 40.61
CA ASP A 60 14.44 19.71 40.30
C ASP A 60 13.74 18.84 39.28
N VAL A 61 14.51 17.97 38.57
CA VAL A 61 14.01 16.98 37.61
C VAL A 61 14.83 15.71 37.77
N GLU A 62 14.20 14.66 38.30
CA GLU A 62 14.84 13.40 38.65
C GLU A 62 14.32 12.25 37.81
N PRO A 63 15.16 11.63 36.94
CA PRO A 63 14.84 10.35 36.31
C PRO A 63 14.73 9.22 37.34
N ASP A 64 13.88 8.21 37.07
CA ASP A 64 13.71 7.05 37.96
C ASP A 64 14.84 6.01 37.87
N CYS A 65 15.82 6.20 36.98
CA CYS A 65 16.99 5.33 36.84
C CYS A 65 18.25 6.11 36.46
N ALA A 66 19.41 5.54 36.77
CA ALA A 66 20.72 6.05 36.34
C ALA A 66 20.91 5.95 34.78
N CYS A 67 20.06 5.20 34.12
CA CYS A 67 20.03 5.03 32.66
C CYS A 67 19.46 6.26 31.91
N SER A 68 19.09 7.32 32.62
CA SER A 68 18.54 8.55 32.06
C SER A 68 19.15 9.79 32.68
N VAL A 69 19.33 10.82 31.87
CA VAL A 69 19.85 12.14 32.31
C VAL A 69 18.84 13.20 31.90
N ALA A 70 18.48 14.07 32.85
CA ALA A 70 17.56 15.16 32.60
C ALA A 70 18.29 16.54 32.56
N ARG A 71 17.83 17.39 31.64
CA ARG A 71 18.19 18.82 31.58
C ARG A 71 16.90 19.62 31.46
N TRP A 72 16.83 20.79 32.13
CA TRP A 72 15.62 21.59 32.12
C TRP A 72 15.88 23.09 32.21
N THR A 73 14.86 23.87 31.89
CA THR A 73 14.87 25.33 32.04
C THR A 73 15.03 25.71 33.49
N LYS A 74 16.17 26.33 33.86
CA LYS A 74 16.51 26.76 35.25
C LYS A 74 15.97 28.15 35.59
N THR A 75 15.65 28.98 34.58
CA THR A 75 15.10 30.31 34.79
C THR A 75 13.58 30.24 35.04
N PRO A 76 13.02 31.19 35.85
CA PRO A 76 11.58 31.24 36.03
C PRO A 76 10.84 31.41 34.70
N ILE A 77 9.81 30.59 34.47
CA ILE A 77 8.97 30.60 33.30
C ILE A 77 7.78 31.52 33.54
N ALA A 78 7.70 32.64 32.84
CA ALA A 78 6.61 33.61 32.98
C ALA A 78 5.22 33.00 32.64
N PRO A 79 4.10 33.57 33.18
CA PRO A 79 2.76 33.17 32.81
C PRO A 79 2.58 33.13 31.29
N GLY A 80 2.05 32.02 30.76
CA GLY A 80 1.85 31.78 29.34
C GLY A 80 3.12 31.39 28.56
N ALA A 81 4.30 31.52 29.15
CA ALA A 81 5.57 31.13 28.50
C ALA A 81 5.84 29.61 28.61
N LYS A 82 6.80 29.16 27.83
CA LYS A 82 7.21 27.75 27.75
C LYS A 82 8.65 27.57 28.28
N GLY A 83 8.84 26.49 29.01
CA GLY A 83 10.16 25.92 29.35
C GLY A 83 10.29 24.54 28.74
N VAL A 84 11.45 23.93 28.86
CA VAL A 84 11.72 22.59 28.34
C VAL A 84 12.29 21.69 29.42
N VAL A 85 11.99 20.39 29.32
CA VAL A 85 12.64 19.32 30.06
C VAL A 85 13.09 18.30 29.02
N ASP A 86 14.39 18.14 28.83
CA ASP A 86 15.00 17.15 27.96
C ASP A 86 15.42 15.95 28.79
N VAL A 87 14.98 14.76 28.42
CA VAL A 87 15.35 13.50 29.07
C VAL A 87 16.02 12.61 28.06
N THR A 88 17.29 12.28 28.30
CA THR A 88 18.08 11.38 27.46
C THR A 88 18.15 10.01 28.11
N PHE A 89 17.78 8.98 27.40
CA PHE A 89 17.87 7.59 27.81
C PHE A 89 19.03 6.91 27.06
N ASP A 90 19.86 6.13 27.76
CA ASP A 90 21.11 5.56 27.21
C ASP A 90 20.97 4.37 26.29
N ALA A 91 19.82 3.68 26.31
CA ALA A 91 19.53 2.48 25.52
C ALA A 91 20.53 1.32 25.70
N GLU A 92 21.18 1.18 26.86
CA GLU A 92 22.18 0.13 27.08
C GLU A 92 21.60 -1.26 27.37
N ALA A 93 20.34 -1.36 27.81
CA ALA A 93 19.68 -2.62 28.11
C ALA A 93 18.67 -2.98 27.00
N LEU A 94 18.82 -4.18 26.40
CA LEU A 94 17.87 -4.70 25.40
C LEU A 94 16.50 -5.01 26.02
N GLY A 95 15.44 -4.84 25.24
CA GLY A 95 14.07 -5.16 25.60
C GLY A 95 13.20 -3.93 25.86
N HIS A 96 11.98 -4.18 26.33
CA HIS A 96 11.01 -3.13 26.62
C HIS A 96 11.42 -2.32 27.84
N PHE A 97 11.24 -1.01 27.77
CA PHE A 97 11.40 -0.10 28.89
C PHE A 97 10.16 0.76 29.08
N ASN A 98 9.88 1.10 30.35
CA ASN A 98 8.88 2.06 30.75
C ASN A 98 9.47 2.84 31.92
N LYS A 99 9.78 4.11 31.69
CA LYS A 99 10.51 4.97 32.57
C LYS A 99 9.72 6.23 32.89
N SER A 100 10.07 6.87 33.98
CA SER A 100 9.48 8.13 34.39
C SER A 100 10.54 9.16 34.81
N VAL A 101 10.12 10.40 34.77
CA VAL A 101 10.90 11.52 35.31
C VAL A 101 10.02 12.34 36.25
N ALA A 102 10.47 12.54 37.46
CA ALA A 102 9.83 13.37 38.48
C ALA A 102 10.20 14.85 38.27
N ILE A 103 9.22 15.72 38.11
CA ILE A 103 9.41 17.17 38.00
C ILE A 103 8.93 17.83 39.27
N TYR A 104 9.84 18.42 40.00
CA TYR A 104 9.57 19.22 41.18
C TYR A 104 9.47 20.70 40.81
N SER A 105 8.47 21.39 41.36
CA SER A 105 8.22 22.80 41.04
C SER A 105 7.51 23.55 42.19
N ASN A 106 7.43 24.86 42.08
CA ASN A 106 6.59 25.70 42.94
C ASN A 106 5.10 25.69 42.56
N ALA A 107 4.68 24.85 41.58
CA ALA A 107 3.28 24.71 41.18
C ALA A 107 2.48 23.80 42.11
N GLN A 108 1.17 23.73 41.91
CA GLN A 108 0.30 22.73 42.52
C GLN A 108 -0.31 21.81 41.42
N PRO A 109 -0.04 20.49 41.50
CA PRO A 109 0.80 19.77 42.48
C PRO A 109 2.30 20.11 42.38
N HIS A 110 3.04 19.99 43.47
CA HIS A 110 4.48 20.27 43.52
C HIS A 110 5.33 19.23 42.77
N LEU A 111 4.78 18.04 42.59
CA LEU A 111 5.44 16.90 41.94
C LEU A 111 4.53 16.39 40.83
N VAL A 112 5.10 16.29 39.63
CA VAL A 112 4.43 15.70 38.42
C VAL A 112 5.38 14.70 37.80
N TYR A 113 4.83 13.53 37.35
CA TYR A 113 5.58 12.53 36.65
C TYR A 113 5.26 12.59 35.16
N LEU A 114 6.29 12.70 34.33
CA LEU A 114 6.21 12.44 32.91
C LEU A 114 6.82 11.07 32.59
N LYS A 115 6.33 10.39 31.58
CA LYS A 115 6.69 9.01 31.25
C LYS A 115 7.22 8.89 29.85
N PHE A 116 8.09 7.92 29.63
CA PHE A 116 8.52 7.50 28.31
C PHE A 116 8.75 5.99 28.26
N ASN A 117 8.45 5.40 27.11
CA ASN A 117 8.54 3.96 26.90
C ASN A 117 9.07 3.65 25.50
N GLY A 118 9.35 2.38 25.24
CA GLY A 118 9.81 1.87 23.97
C GLY A 118 10.42 0.48 24.11
N GLU A 119 11.10 0.06 23.06
CA GLU A 119 11.81 -1.21 23.00
C GLU A 119 13.24 -0.98 22.47
N VAL A 120 14.26 -1.36 23.23
CA VAL A 120 15.65 -1.38 22.74
C VAL A 120 15.88 -2.67 21.98
N VAL A 121 16.21 -2.55 20.70
CA VAL A 121 16.52 -3.68 19.82
C VAL A 121 17.97 -3.63 19.38
N GLN A 122 18.55 -4.78 19.05
CA GLN A 122 19.95 -4.83 18.64
C GLN A 122 20.18 -4.09 17.31
N GLU A 123 19.19 -4.12 16.43
CA GLU A 123 19.19 -3.46 15.12
C GLU A 123 17.75 -3.15 14.70
N ILE A 124 17.51 -1.93 14.24
CA ILE A 124 16.23 -1.55 13.64
C ILE A 124 16.22 -2.03 12.20
N LYS A 125 15.43 -3.09 11.94
CA LYS A 125 15.29 -3.66 10.59
C LYS A 125 14.31 -2.82 9.76
N ASP A 126 14.82 -2.02 8.85
CA ASP A 126 14.00 -1.31 7.86
C ASP A 126 13.74 -2.20 6.63
N PHE A 127 12.50 -2.63 6.50
CA PHE A 127 12.04 -3.45 5.36
C PHE A 127 11.41 -2.62 4.23
N THR A 128 11.31 -1.30 4.35
CA THR A 128 10.58 -0.46 3.39
C THR A 128 11.15 -0.52 1.98
N LYS A 129 12.46 -0.67 1.85
CA LYS A 129 13.15 -0.79 0.55
C LYS A 129 12.96 -2.16 -0.11
N THR A 130 12.93 -3.23 0.68
CA THR A 130 12.83 -4.61 0.17
C THR A 130 11.40 -5.12 0.09
N HIS A 131 10.52 -4.64 0.96
CA HIS A 131 9.10 -4.98 1.05
C HIS A 131 8.27 -3.69 1.16
N PRO A 132 8.10 -2.95 0.04
CA PRO A 132 7.54 -1.60 0.06
C PRO A 132 6.05 -1.56 0.39
N TYR A 133 5.32 -2.64 0.14
CA TYR A 133 3.87 -2.65 0.33
C TYR A 133 3.50 -3.11 1.73
N LEU A 134 2.51 -2.47 2.36
CA LEU A 134 2.03 -2.76 3.70
C LEU A 134 0.56 -3.22 3.64
N ILE A 135 0.28 -4.39 4.19
CA ILE A 135 -1.06 -4.95 4.34
C ILE A 135 -1.27 -5.22 5.84
N GLY A 136 -1.97 -4.33 6.53
CA GLY A 136 -2.06 -4.36 8.00
C GLY A 136 -0.68 -4.20 8.65
N GLN A 137 -0.21 -5.21 9.37
CA GLN A 137 1.14 -5.27 9.96
C GLN A 137 2.08 -6.22 9.20
N ILE A 138 1.75 -6.56 7.95
CA ILE A 138 2.55 -7.43 7.11
C ILE A 138 3.11 -6.61 5.94
N ARG A 139 4.41 -6.70 5.71
CA ARG A 139 5.03 -6.11 4.52
C ARG A 139 5.25 -7.17 3.46
N ILE A 140 5.06 -6.79 2.21
CA ILE A 140 5.30 -7.66 1.05
C ILE A 140 6.17 -6.95 0.00
N ASP A 141 6.91 -7.73 -0.77
CA ASP A 141 7.83 -7.21 -1.81
C ASP A 141 7.11 -6.79 -3.09
N LYS A 142 5.93 -7.36 -3.37
CA LYS A 142 5.08 -7.05 -4.54
C LYS A 142 3.61 -7.12 -4.20
N ASN A 143 2.80 -6.30 -4.86
CA ASN A 143 1.36 -6.20 -4.66
C ASN A 143 0.54 -6.71 -5.84
N SER A 144 1.15 -7.48 -6.75
CA SER A 144 0.49 -8.19 -7.84
C SER A 144 1.21 -9.49 -8.16
N LEU A 145 0.47 -10.47 -8.69
CA LEU A 145 0.97 -11.75 -9.18
C LEU A 145 0.82 -11.77 -10.72
N ASP A 146 1.83 -11.23 -11.39
CA ASP A 146 1.88 -11.21 -12.84
C ASP A 146 2.71 -12.39 -13.32
N PHE A 147 2.02 -13.45 -13.79
CA PHE A 147 2.67 -14.60 -14.38
C PHE A 147 3.16 -14.28 -15.79
N PRO A 148 4.26 -14.91 -16.26
CA PRO A 148 4.66 -14.84 -17.66
C PRO A 148 3.55 -15.38 -18.58
N ASP A 149 3.68 -15.13 -19.88
CA ASP A 149 2.88 -15.82 -20.88
C ASP A 149 3.13 -17.32 -20.76
N VAL A 150 2.06 -18.13 -20.71
CA VAL A 150 2.13 -19.58 -20.46
C VAL A 150 1.48 -20.36 -21.58
N GLN A 151 2.02 -21.54 -21.86
CA GLN A 151 1.40 -22.55 -22.72
C GLN A 151 0.70 -23.62 -21.88
N ALA A 152 -0.23 -24.36 -22.47
CA ALA A 152 -0.91 -25.44 -21.78
C ALA A 152 0.11 -26.50 -21.29
N GLY A 153 0.00 -26.95 -20.04
CA GLY A 153 0.92 -27.88 -19.39
C GLY A 153 2.05 -27.23 -18.59
N GLU A 154 2.34 -25.94 -18.81
CA GLU A 154 3.34 -25.22 -18.02
C GLU A 154 2.85 -24.88 -16.62
N LYS A 155 3.78 -24.88 -15.65
CA LYS A 155 3.50 -24.54 -14.25
C LYS A 155 4.46 -23.46 -13.74
N PRO A 156 4.33 -22.22 -14.23
CA PRO A 156 5.18 -21.13 -13.77
C PRO A 156 4.94 -20.80 -12.31
N VAL A 157 5.98 -20.28 -11.67
CA VAL A 157 5.99 -19.93 -10.25
C VAL A 157 6.29 -18.45 -10.08
N VAL A 158 5.55 -17.81 -9.18
CA VAL A 158 5.82 -16.45 -8.72
C VAL A 158 5.94 -16.47 -7.19
N HIS A 159 6.92 -15.72 -6.67
CA HIS A 159 7.15 -15.63 -5.23
C HIS A 159 6.69 -14.27 -4.70
N ILE A 160 6.10 -14.26 -3.51
CA ILE A 160 5.85 -13.07 -2.71
C ILE A 160 6.72 -13.17 -1.46
N GLY A 161 7.67 -12.25 -1.31
CA GLY A 161 8.38 -12.06 -0.06
C GLY A 161 7.46 -11.40 0.98
N VAL A 162 7.44 -11.93 2.18
CA VAL A 162 6.61 -11.41 3.28
C VAL A 162 7.45 -11.17 4.52
N VAL A 163 7.09 -10.16 5.32
CA VAL A 163 7.69 -9.87 6.63
C VAL A 163 6.58 -9.60 7.63
N ASN A 164 6.65 -10.28 8.77
CA ASN A 164 5.77 -10.01 9.90
C ASN A 164 6.30 -8.84 10.75
N LEU A 165 5.58 -7.74 10.82
CA LEU A 165 5.88 -6.61 11.72
C LEU A 165 5.04 -6.62 13.00
N SER A 166 4.07 -7.55 13.12
CA SER A 166 3.23 -7.67 14.30
C SER A 166 3.99 -8.29 15.48
N ASP A 167 3.53 -8.03 16.70
CA ASP A 167 4.07 -8.64 17.93
C ASP A 167 3.63 -10.10 18.14
N ARG A 168 2.85 -10.65 17.20
CA ARG A 168 2.33 -12.04 17.28
C ARG A 168 2.91 -12.88 16.16
N PRO A 169 3.08 -14.20 16.38
CA PRO A 169 3.38 -15.13 15.30
C PRO A 169 2.32 -15.01 14.19
N TYR A 170 2.78 -15.03 12.94
CA TYR A 170 1.94 -14.86 11.77
C TYR A 170 2.08 -16.05 10.81
N GLU A 171 0.95 -16.60 10.38
CA GLU A 171 0.85 -17.63 9.35
C GLU A 171 0.36 -16.99 8.04
N PRO A 172 1.22 -16.81 7.03
CA PRO A 172 0.80 -16.23 5.76
C PRO A 172 -0.19 -17.14 5.02
N VAL A 173 -1.37 -16.59 4.69
CA VAL A 173 -2.41 -17.31 3.95
C VAL A 173 -2.93 -16.43 2.82
N LEU A 174 -2.96 -16.96 1.59
CA LEU A 174 -3.69 -16.35 0.48
C LEU A 174 -5.10 -16.94 0.43
N MET A 175 -6.09 -16.08 0.59
CA MET A 175 -7.51 -16.42 0.54
C MET A 175 -8.05 -16.30 -0.88
N HIS A 176 -9.18 -16.99 -1.16
CA HIS A 176 -9.88 -16.99 -2.45
C HIS A 176 -9.01 -17.41 -3.63
N LEU A 177 -8.17 -18.42 -3.43
CA LEU A 177 -7.34 -18.97 -4.50
C LEU A 177 -8.21 -19.55 -5.62
N PRO A 178 -8.06 -19.08 -6.88
CA PRO A 178 -8.65 -19.74 -8.03
C PRO A 178 -8.14 -21.18 -8.15
N PRO A 179 -8.93 -22.10 -8.76
CA PRO A 179 -8.55 -23.53 -8.87
C PRO A 179 -7.23 -23.80 -9.59
N TYR A 180 -6.79 -22.86 -10.42
CA TYR A 180 -5.53 -22.94 -11.17
C TYR A 180 -4.31 -22.42 -10.41
N LEU A 181 -4.47 -21.97 -9.14
CA LEU A 181 -3.36 -21.53 -8.28
C LEU A 181 -3.18 -22.48 -7.10
N GLN A 182 -1.91 -22.74 -6.78
CA GLN A 182 -1.47 -23.46 -5.59
C GLN A 182 -0.44 -22.62 -4.83
N THR A 183 -0.43 -22.73 -3.50
CA THR A 183 0.49 -21.97 -2.67
C THR A 183 1.25 -22.85 -1.69
N GLU A 184 2.51 -22.52 -1.47
CA GLU A 184 3.36 -23.05 -0.41
C GLU A 184 4.02 -21.88 0.31
N VAL A 185 4.14 -21.96 1.64
CA VAL A 185 4.73 -20.91 2.47
C VAL A 185 5.92 -21.46 3.23
N LYS A 186 7.03 -20.74 3.22
CA LYS A 186 8.26 -21.10 3.96
C LYS A 186 8.90 -19.87 4.59
N PRO A 187 9.14 -19.87 5.93
CA PRO A 187 8.61 -20.82 6.92
C PRO A 187 7.09 -20.63 7.10
N ASN A 188 6.40 -21.65 7.64
CA ASN A 188 4.94 -21.63 7.81
C ASN A 188 4.47 -20.58 8.83
N VAL A 189 5.31 -20.27 9.82
CA VAL A 189 5.02 -19.28 10.87
C VAL A 189 6.17 -18.29 10.91
N LEU A 190 5.85 -17.00 10.91
CA LEU A 190 6.82 -15.90 10.98
C LEU A 190 6.73 -15.21 12.34
N GLN A 191 7.85 -15.13 13.05
CA GLN A 191 7.97 -14.29 14.23
C GLN A 191 8.10 -12.82 13.84
N LYS A 192 7.99 -11.89 14.82
CA LYS A 192 8.20 -10.45 14.58
C LYS A 192 9.55 -10.19 13.90
N GLY A 193 9.53 -9.43 12.80
CA GLY A 193 10.72 -9.12 12.00
C GLY A 193 11.27 -10.27 11.16
N GLU A 194 10.60 -11.43 11.14
CA GLU A 194 11.02 -12.58 10.35
C GLU A 194 10.47 -12.48 8.92
N LYS A 195 11.28 -12.96 7.98
CA LYS A 195 10.97 -13.02 6.55
C LYS A 195 10.51 -14.41 6.16
N GLY A 196 9.55 -14.46 5.25
CA GLY A 196 9.12 -15.70 4.59
C GLY A 196 8.85 -15.49 3.12
N VAL A 197 8.55 -16.57 2.44
CA VAL A 197 8.20 -16.57 1.01
C VAL A 197 6.92 -17.36 0.81
N ILE A 198 5.96 -16.75 0.16
CA ILE A 198 4.80 -17.42 -0.40
C ILE A 198 5.12 -17.76 -1.85
N THR A 199 5.22 -19.04 -2.15
CA THR A 199 5.39 -19.57 -3.50
C THR A 199 4.03 -19.80 -4.11
N VAL A 200 3.73 -19.17 -5.23
CA VAL A 200 2.46 -19.33 -5.95
C VAL A 200 2.72 -20.00 -7.30
N THR A 201 2.19 -21.19 -7.49
CA THR A 201 2.31 -21.98 -8.72
C THR A 201 1.01 -21.88 -9.50
N LEU A 202 1.09 -21.54 -10.78
CA LEU A 202 -0.03 -21.55 -11.70
C LEU A 202 -0.03 -22.88 -12.47
N ASP A 203 -1.14 -23.59 -12.45
CA ASP A 203 -1.40 -24.78 -13.27
C ASP A 203 -2.15 -24.37 -14.54
N SER A 204 -1.43 -24.22 -15.65
CA SER A 204 -2.00 -23.72 -16.91
C SER A 204 -3.02 -24.67 -17.55
N GLU A 205 -3.00 -25.97 -17.22
CA GLU A 205 -4.01 -26.93 -17.68
C GLU A 205 -5.42 -26.61 -17.15
N ARG A 206 -5.49 -25.89 -16.05
CA ARG A 206 -6.76 -25.46 -15.44
C ARG A 206 -7.26 -24.10 -15.92
N LEU A 207 -6.51 -23.44 -16.80
CA LEU A 207 -6.98 -22.26 -17.50
C LEU A 207 -7.86 -22.69 -18.67
N THR A 208 -9.10 -22.23 -18.71
CA THR A 208 -10.10 -22.71 -19.67
C THR A 208 -10.07 -21.99 -21.02
N ASP A 209 -9.54 -20.77 -21.05
CA ASP A 209 -9.60 -19.88 -22.21
C ASP A 209 -8.22 -19.30 -22.57
N PHE A 210 -7.92 -19.21 -23.86
CA PHE A 210 -6.76 -18.45 -24.34
C PHE A 210 -6.88 -16.96 -24.02
N GLY A 211 -5.71 -16.30 -23.90
CA GLY A 211 -5.58 -14.88 -23.62
C GLY A 211 -5.46 -14.58 -22.12
N LEU A 212 -5.75 -13.34 -21.75
CA LEU A 212 -5.58 -12.85 -20.40
C LEU A 212 -6.69 -13.36 -19.47
N THR A 213 -6.27 -14.05 -18.42
CA THR A 213 -7.10 -14.37 -17.26
C THR A 213 -6.69 -13.42 -16.12
N GLN A 214 -7.67 -12.83 -15.46
CA GLN A 214 -7.47 -11.95 -14.29
C GLN A 214 -8.33 -12.44 -13.14
N ALA A 215 -7.76 -12.39 -11.95
CA ALA A 215 -8.43 -12.72 -10.69
C ALA A 215 -7.85 -11.86 -9.57
N SER A 216 -8.39 -11.99 -8.37
CA SER A 216 -7.83 -11.42 -7.16
C SER A 216 -7.69 -12.52 -6.11
N VAL A 217 -6.55 -12.53 -5.42
CA VAL A 217 -6.34 -13.25 -4.17
C VAL A 217 -6.15 -12.24 -3.06
N TYR A 218 -6.26 -12.67 -1.81
CA TYR A 218 -6.23 -11.74 -0.68
C TYR A 218 -5.29 -12.28 0.39
N LEU A 219 -4.35 -11.44 0.84
CA LEU A 219 -3.45 -11.83 1.92
C LEU A 219 -4.17 -11.65 3.26
N ALA A 220 -4.36 -12.74 4.01
CA ALA A 220 -4.92 -12.65 5.35
C ALA A 220 -3.94 -11.94 6.29
N ARG A 221 -4.38 -10.88 6.98
CA ARG A 221 -3.59 -10.11 7.95
C ARG A 221 -3.48 -10.83 9.31
N PHE A 222 -4.46 -11.69 9.58
CA PHE A 222 -4.57 -12.51 10.79
C PHE A 222 -5.55 -13.66 10.54
N SER A 223 -5.58 -14.64 11.43
CA SER A 223 -6.52 -15.77 11.35
C SER A 223 -7.97 -15.29 11.42
N GLY A 224 -8.79 -15.67 10.43
CA GLY A 224 -10.20 -15.25 10.32
C GLY A 224 -10.40 -13.86 9.69
N ASP A 225 -9.39 -13.32 9.02
CA ASP A 225 -9.50 -12.06 8.26
C ASP A 225 -10.52 -12.14 7.13
N LYS A 226 -11.02 -10.98 6.70
CA LYS A 226 -11.97 -10.85 5.60
C LYS A 226 -11.28 -10.26 4.38
N VAL A 227 -11.84 -10.56 3.20
CA VAL A 227 -11.39 -9.96 1.93
C VAL A 227 -11.86 -8.51 1.81
N GLY A 228 -11.00 -7.66 1.26
CA GLY A 228 -11.27 -6.25 1.03
C GLY A 228 -10.19 -5.63 0.13
N ASP A 229 -10.40 -4.40 -0.32
CA ASP A 229 -9.45 -3.70 -1.19
C ASP A 229 -8.07 -3.53 -0.54
N GLU A 230 -8.03 -3.48 0.81
CA GLU A 230 -6.81 -3.27 1.60
C GLU A 230 -5.88 -4.49 1.69
N ASN A 231 -6.37 -5.70 1.32
CA ASN A 231 -5.58 -6.92 1.31
C ASN A 231 -5.63 -7.67 -0.01
N GLU A 232 -6.15 -7.01 -1.06
CA GLU A 232 -6.24 -7.53 -2.42
C GLU A 232 -4.87 -7.59 -3.10
N ILE A 233 -4.60 -8.71 -3.77
CA ILE A 233 -3.45 -8.93 -4.65
C ILE A 233 -3.99 -9.37 -6.00
N PRO A 234 -3.98 -8.50 -7.02
CA PRO A 234 -4.39 -8.85 -8.38
C PRO A 234 -3.50 -9.95 -8.96
N VAL A 235 -4.11 -10.84 -9.72
CA VAL A 235 -3.44 -11.93 -10.44
C VAL A 235 -3.69 -11.78 -11.92
N SER A 236 -2.65 -11.93 -12.75
CA SER A 236 -2.77 -11.97 -14.20
C SER A 236 -1.92 -13.08 -14.81
N ALA A 237 -2.48 -13.75 -15.84
CA ALA A 237 -1.80 -14.75 -16.65
C ALA A 237 -2.34 -14.73 -18.08
N ILE A 238 -1.50 -14.94 -19.08
CA ILE A 238 -1.92 -15.04 -20.49
C ILE A 238 -1.66 -16.47 -20.97
N LEU A 239 -2.74 -17.20 -21.28
CA LEU A 239 -2.63 -18.52 -21.88
C LEU A 239 -2.50 -18.42 -23.39
N LEU A 240 -1.44 -19.02 -23.92
CA LEU A 240 -1.15 -19.11 -25.35
C LEU A 240 -1.33 -20.55 -25.87
N PRO A 241 -1.58 -20.74 -27.18
CA PRO A 241 -1.50 -22.05 -27.80
C PRO A 241 -0.12 -22.69 -27.63
N ASP A 242 -0.09 -23.99 -27.44
CA ASP A 242 1.17 -24.76 -27.36
C ASP A 242 1.63 -25.16 -28.78
N PHE A 243 2.90 -24.90 -29.06
CA PHE A 243 3.58 -25.24 -30.29
C PHE A 243 4.81 -26.11 -30.07
N SER A 244 5.04 -26.59 -28.85
CA SER A 244 6.23 -27.37 -28.47
C SER A 244 6.36 -28.68 -29.26
N GLY A 245 5.23 -29.29 -29.65
CA GLY A 245 5.20 -30.52 -30.46
C GLY A 245 5.37 -30.34 -31.96
N MET A 246 5.48 -29.10 -32.48
CA MET A 246 5.59 -28.85 -33.91
C MET A 246 6.97 -29.19 -34.45
N THR A 247 7.01 -29.95 -35.55
CA THR A 247 8.22 -30.19 -36.34
C THR A 247 8.64 -28.93 -37.12
N GLU A 248 9.89 -28.87 -37.57
CA GLU A 248 10.37 -27.73 -38.39
C GLU A 248 9.59 -27.64 -39.75
N ALA A 249 9.18 -28.75 -40.30
CA ALA A 249 8.36 -28.77 -41.51
C ALA A 249 6.96 -28.18 -41.27
N GLU A 250 6.35 -28.45 -40.10
CA GLU A 250 5.06 -27.88 -39.73
C GLU A 250 5.20 -26.38 -39.43
N LYS A 251 6.28 -25.95 -38.75
CA LYS A 251 6.57 -24.51 -38.55
C LYS A 251 6.77 -23.77 -39.87
N ALA A 252 7.47 -24.36 -40.83
CA ALA A 252 7.69 -23.77 -42.15
C ALA A 252 6.40 -23.65 -42.98
N ASN A 253 5.40 -24.49 -42.68
CA ASN A 253 4.07 -24.46 -43.31
C ASN A 253 2.98 -23.83 -42.42
N ALA A 254 3.37 -23.20 -41.30
CA ALA A 254 2.43 -22.61 -40.36
C ALA A 254 1.67 -21.40 -40.97
N PRO A 255 0.55 -21.02 -40.38
CA PRO A 255 -0.09 -19.74 -40.67
C PRO A 255 0.82 -18.58 -40.23
N VAL A 256 0.75 -17.47 -40.94
CA VAL A 256 1.47 -16.24 -40.60
C VAL A 256 0.50 -15.08 -40.56
N VAL A 257 0.32 -14.47 -39.40
CA VAL A 257 -0.55 -13.33 -39.21
C VAL A 257 0.15 -12.03 -39.60
N ASN A 258 -0.44 -11.28 -40.51
CA ASN A 258 0.02 -9.95 -40.89
C ASN A 258 -1.11 -8.94 -40.70
N LEU A 259 -0.81 -7.85 -39.97
CA LEU A 259 -1.73 -6.75 -39.72
C LEU A 259 -1.30 -5.51 -40.50
N SER A 260 -2.28 -4.78 -41.07
CA SER A 260 -1.99 -3.48 -41.70
C SER A 260 -1.39 -2.45 -40.72
N THR A 261 -1.70 -2.56 -39.42
CA THR A 261 -1.10 -1.78 -38.33
C THR A 261 -1.36 -2.46 -36.99
N LYS A 262 -0.44 -2.26 -36.02
CA LYS A 262 -0.61 -2.62 -34.61
C LYS A 262 -0.85 -1.39 -33.72
N ASP A 263 -0.72 -0.18 -34.26
CA ASP A 263 -0.90 1.08 -33.56
C ASP A 263 -1.96 1.92 -34.26
N ILE A 264 -2.97 2.34 -33.51
CA ILE A 264 -4.09 3.14 -33.99
C ILE A 264 -4.12 4.47 -33.23
N ASP A 265 -4.10 5.60 -33.96
CA ASP A 265 -4.35 6.91 -33.37
C ASP A 265 -5.71 7.46 -33.78
N MET A 266 -6.64 7.50 -32.84
CA MET A 266 -7.99 8.04 -33.02
C MET A 266 -8.16 9.42 -32.38
N SER A 267 -7.10 10.05 -31.87
CA SER A 267 -7.16 11.30 -31.11
C SER A 267 -7.79 12.43 -31.91
N ALA A 268 -7.35 12.63 -33.16
CA ALA A 268 -7.86 13.69 -34.02
C ALA A 268 -9.37 13.55 -34.35
N VAL A 269 -9.85 12.31 -34.52
CA VAL A 269 -11.26 12.05 -34.77
C VAL A 269 -12.10 12.27 -33.51
N LEU A 270 -11.62 11.80 -32.37
CA LEU A 270 -12.30 11.94 -31.09
C LEU A 270 -12.27 13.35 -30.52
N ALA A 271 -11.35 14.20 -30.99
CA ALA A 271 -11.41 15.62 -30.70
C ALA A 271 -12.70 16.27 -31.22
N LYS A 272 -13.17 15.82 -32.40
CA LYS A 272 -14.32 16.40 -33.12
C LYS A 272 -15.59 15.56 -33.01
N LYS A 273 -15.51 14.25 -32.70
CA LYS A 273 -16.66 13.31 -32.70
C LYS A 273 -16.74 12.55 -31.38
N SER A 274 -17.94 12.11 -31.01
CA SER A 274 -18.20 11.27 -29.83
C SER A 274 -17.74 9.82 -30.00
N LYS A 275 -17.50 9.39 -31.25
CA LYS A 275 -17.13 8.01 -31.61
C LYS A 275 -16.14 8.03 -32.77
N ALA A 276 -15.09 7.21 -32.67
CA ALA A 276 -14.15 6.95 -33.74
C ALA A 276 -14.18 5.47 -34.13
N ARG A 277 -13.90 5.18 -35.38
CA ARG A 277 -13.78 3.83 -35.93
C ARG A 277 -12.58 3.74 -36.85
N GLN A 278 -11.83 2.65 -36.74
CA GLN A 278 -10.73 2.33 -37.66
C GLN A 278 -10.76 0.82 -37.95
N ASP A 279 -10.54 0.49 -39.22
CA ASP A 279 -10.46 -0.89 -39.69
C ASP A 279 -8.98 -1.28 -39.80
N ILE A 280 -8.64 -2.46 -39.31
CA ILE A 280 -7.36 -3.15 -39.47
C ILE A 280 -7.59 -4.32 -40.39
N ILE A 281 -6.81 -4.45 -41.43
CA ILE A 281 -6.82 -5.62 -42.29
C ILE A 281 -5.86 -6.65 -41.70
N ILE A 282 -6.38 -7.85 -41.43
CA ILE A 282 -5.64 -9.02 -41.00
C ILE A 282 -5.56 -9.97 -42.22
N THR A 283 -4.34 -10.33 -42.59
CA THR A 283 -4.09 -11.22 -43.75
C THR A 283 -3.30 -12.44 -43.27
N ASN A 284 -3.70 -13.62 -43.71
CA ASN A 284 -2.91 -14.83 -43.57
C ASN A 284 -1.89 -14.90 -44.71
N THR A 285 -0.62 -14.63 -44.44
CA THR A 285 0.46 -14.74 -45.43
C THR A 285 1.22 -16.08 -45.34
N GLY A 286 0.78 -16.98 -44.44
CA GLY A 286 1.33 -18.32 -44.27
C GLY A 286 0.71 -19.34 -45.22
N ARG A 287 1.03 -20.62 -44.99
CA ARG A 287 0.65 -21.73 -45.85
C ARG A 287 -0.47 -22.61 -45.28
N SER A 288 -0.79 -22.47 -44.01
CA SER A 288 -1.87 -23.18 -43.31
C SER A 288 -2.95 -22.20 -42.85
N PRO A 289 -4.18 -22.66 -42.54
CA PRO A 289 -5.25 -21.80 -42.09
C PRO A 289 -4.89 -21.04 -40.78
N LEU A 290 -4.99 -19.73 -40.80
CA LEU A 290 -4.84 -18.86 -39.64
C LEU A 290 -6.15 -18.81 -38.85
N ARG A 291 -6.08 -19.13 -37.57
CA ARG A 291 -7.20 -19.05 -36.63
C ARG A 291 -6.96 -17.95 -35.61
N ILE A 292 -7.91 -17.04 -35.48
CA ILE A 292 -7.97 -16.05 -34.42
C ILE A 292 -8.82 -16.62 -33.29
N SER A 293 -8.17 -17.13 -32.24
CA SER A 293 -8.81 -17.92 -31.18
C SER A 293 -9.46 -17.02 -30.12
N LYS A 294 -8.89 -15.83 -29.87
CA LYS A 294 -9.40 -14.88 -28.87
C LYS A 294 -9.17 -13.44 -29.30
N LEU A 295 -10.15 -12.59 -29.01
CA LEU A 295 -10.03 -11.12 -29.04
C LEU A 295 -10.50 -10.59 -27.69
N GLN A 296 -9.62 -9.91 -26.95
CA GLN A 296 -9.94 -9.35 -25.64
C GLN A 296 -9.72 -7.83 -25.63
N VAL A 297 -10.70 -7.14 -25.05
CA VAL A 297 -10.74 -5.70 -24.89
C VAL A 297 -10.75 -5.41 -23.40
N PHE A 298 -9.86 -4.53 -22.93
CA PHE A 298 -9.65 -4.26 -21.50
C PHE A 298 -10.25 -2.95 -21.02
N HIS A 299 -10.99 -2.26 -21.90
CA HIS A 299 -11.58 -0.96 -21.54
C HIS A 299 -12.97 -0.80 -22.15
N PRO A 300 -14.00 -0.38 -21.39
CA PRO A 300 -15.38 -0.26 -21.85
C PRO A 300 -15.59 0.79 -22.94
N ALA A 301 -14.60 1.66 -23.19
CA ALA A 301 -14.63 2.61 -24.31
C ALA A 301 -14.33 1.94 -25.66
N VAL A 302 -13.70 0.77 -25.66
CA VAL A 302 -13.26 0.08 -26.88
C VAL A 302 -14.23 -1.04 -27.19
N GLY A 303 -14.67 -1.12 -28.44
CA GLY A 303 -15.44 -2.24 -28.98
C GLY A 303 -14.78 -2.76 -30.24
N VAL A 304 -14.85 -4.06 -30.47
CA VAL A 304 -14.28 -4.71 -31.66
C VAL A 304 -15.30 -5.55 -32.38
N SER A 305 -15.13 -5.68 -33.69
CA SER A 305 -15.92 -6.57 -34.52
C SER A 305 -15.02 -7.21 -35.58
N LEU A 306 -14.98 -8.53 -35.59
CA LEU A 306 -14.23 -9.33 -36.54
C LEU A 306 -15.22 -10.06 -37.46
N LYS A 307 -15.01 -9.98 -38.76
CA LYS A 307 -15.94 -10.55 -39.74
C LYS A 307 -15.74 -12.07 -39.95
N LYS A 308 -14.47 -12.52 -39.82
CA LYS A 308 -14.08 -13.91 -40.02
C LYS A 308 -12.89 -14.23 -39.12
N SER A 309 -12.94 -15.31 -38.36
CA SER A 309 -11.90 -15.72 -37.41
C SER A 309 -10.97 -16.82 -37.92
N VAL A 310 -11.29 -17.44 -39.08
CA VAL A 310 -10.43 -18.43 -39.73
C VAL A 310 -10.18 -17.96 -41.16
N LEU A 311 -8.89 -17.80 -41.53
CA LEU A 311 -8.45 -17.30 -42.83
C LEU A 311 -7.63 -18.36 -43.53
N GLN A 312 -8.02 -18.71 -44.77
CA GLN A 312 -7.19 -19.57 -45.61
C GLN A 312 -5.92 -18.84 -46.06
N PRO A 313 -4.88 -19.56 -46.53
CA PRO A 313 -3.68 -18.92 -47.09
C PRO A 313 -4.02 -17.84 -48.11
N GLY A 314 -3.44 -16.65 -47.98
CA GLY A 314 -3.71 -15.49 -48.80
C GLY A 314 -5.01 -14.72 -48.49
N GLU A 315 -5.88 -15.25 -47.62
CA GLU A 315 -7.15 -14.61 -47.29
C GLU A 315 -6.97 -13.46 -46.27
N SER A 316 -7.84 -12.46 -46.40
CA SER A 316 -7.87 -11.31 -45.47
C SER A 316 -9.23 -11.14 -44.83
N THR A 317 -9.24 -10.60 -43.61
CA THR A 317 -10.45 -10.16 -42.91
C THR A 317 -10.29 -8.76 -42.36
N ARG A 318 -11.40 -8.14 -41.99
CA ARG A 318 -11.43 -6.82 -41.40
C ARG A 318 -11.75 -6.92 -39.92
N LEU A 319 -10.84 -6.42 -39.10
CA LEU A 319 -11.05 -6.15 -37.69
C LEU A 319 -11.42 -4.66 -37.52
N ARG A 320 -12.66 -4.38 -37.15
CA ARG A 320 -13.11 -3.01 -36.86
C ARG A 320 -12.95 -2.70 -35.41
N VAL A 321 -12.17 -1.68 -35.11
CA VAL A 321 -12.00 -1.12 -33.78
C VAL A 321 -12.84 0.15 -33.65
N THR A 322 -13.61 0.26 -32.59
CA THR A 322 -14.46 1.40 -32.27
C THR A 322 -14.13 1.95 -30.92
N VAL A 323 -13.97 3.27 -30.79
CA VAL A 323 -13.77 3.94 -29.49
C VAL A 323 -14.89 4.94 -29.24
N VAL A 324 -15.50 4.90 -28.05
CA VAL A 324 -16.57 5.78 -27.61
C VAL A 324 -16.02 6.77 -26.58
N LYS A 325 -15.94 8.06 -26.93
CA LYS A 325 -15.29 9.13 -26.14
C LYS A 325 -15.81 9.23 -24.71
N LYS A 326 -17.12 9.19 -24.51
CA LYS A 326 -17.74 9.32 -23.18
C LYS A 326 -17.30 8.25 -22.17
N ASN A 327 -16.87 7.09 -22.67
CA ASN A 327 -16.48 5.93 -21.85
C ASN A 327 -14.98 5.91 -21.53
N ILE A 328 -14.15 6.82 -22.08
CA ILE A 328 -12.69 6.81 -21.87
C ILE A 328 -12.31 7.17 -20.41
N GLY A 329 -13.17 7.95 -19.73
CA GLY A 329 -12.88 8.42 -18.37
C GLY A 329 -11.80 9.52 -18.31
N LYS A 330 -11.52 10.01 -17.07
CA LYS A 330 -10.53 11.09 -16.83
C LYS A 330 -9.09 10.57 -16.69
N LYS A 331 -8.90 9.35 -16.21
CA LYS A 331 -7.57 8.75 -16.02
C LYS A 331 -6.99 8.31 -17.36
N ARG A 332 -5.72 8.65 -17.62
CA ARG A 332 -4.97 8.11 -18.76
C ARG A 332 -4.79 6.61 -18.56
N ARG A 333 -5.51 5.80 -19.32
CA ARG A 333 -5.30 4.37 -19.41
C ARG A 333 -4.87 4.04 -20.84
N HIS A 334 -3.88 3.17 -20.98
CA HIS A 334 -3.52 2.61 -22.28
C HIS A 334 -4.66 1.75 -22.78
N LEU A 335 -5.31 2.19 -23.85
CA LEU A 335 -6.33 1.37 -24.52
C LEU A 335 -5.61 0.36 -25.39
N ARG A 336 -5.89 -0.91 -25.19
CA ARG A 336 -5.28 -1.99 -25.96
C ARG A 336 -6.29 -3.10 -26.23
N LEU A 337 -5.99 -3.87 -27.26
CA LEU A 337 -6.66 -5.09 -27.66
C LEU A 337 -5.62 -6.21 -27.70
N LEU A 338 -5.94 -7.34 -27.13
CA LEU A 338 -5.18 -8.58 -27.23
C LEU A 338 -5.85 -9.52 -28.20
N MET A 339 -5.09 -10.05 -29.15
CA MET A 339 -5.52 -11.08 -30.08
C MET A 339 -4.61 -12.31 -29.95
N ILE A 340 -5.21 -13.49 -29.81
CA ILE A 340 -4.51 -14.77 -29.77
C ILE A 340 -4.77 -15.52 -31.05
N THR A 341 -3.69 -16.03 -31.66
CA THR A 341 -3.72 -16.74 -32.96
C THR A 341 -2.98 -18.07 -32.87
N ASN A 342 -3.12 -18.90 -33.86
CA ASN A 342 -2.35 -20.14 -34.06
C ASN A 342 -1.08 -19.93 -34.90
N ASP A 343 -0.59 -18.71 -35.04
CA ASP A 343 0.73 -18.42 -35.62
C ASP A 343 1.80 -18.72 -34.59
N PRO A 344 2.72 -19.69 -34.79
CA PRO A 344 3.73 -20.05 -33.80
C PRO A 344 4.73 -18.94 -33.52
N MET A 345 4.98 -18.04 -34.47
CA MET A 345 5.91 -16.93 -34.33
C MET A 345 5.24 -15.68 -33.74
N GLN A 346 3.91 -15.59 -33.80
CA GLN A 346 3.15 -14.43 -33.35
C GLN A 346 1.78 -14.84 -32.80
N SER A 347 1.78 -15.78 -31.85
CA SER A 347 0.55 -16.25 -31.20
C SER A 347 -0.15 -15.19 -30.37
N LYS A 348 0.60 -14.23 -29.83
CA LYS A 348 0.14 -13.08 -29.08
C LYS A 348 0.34 -11.80 -29.88
N VAL A 349 -0.75 -11.10 -30.19
CA VAL A 349 -0.71 -9.80 -30.86
C VAL A 349 -1.39 -8.75 -29.99
N GLU A 350 -0.64 -7.73 -29.60
CA GLU A 350 -1.18 -6.54 -28.95
C GLU A 350 -1.39 -5.43 -29.97
N ILE A 351 -2.56 -4.79 -29.90
CA ILE A 351 -2.92 -3.64 -30.73
C ILE A 351 -3.14 -2.45 -29.81
N ASN A 352 -2.32 -1.42 -29.95
CA ASN A 352 -2.37 -0.23 -29.13
C ASN A 352 -3.33 0.80 -29.75
N ILE A 353 -4.09 1.48 -28.88
CA ILE A 353 -5.08 2.46 -29.29
C ILE A 353 -4.81 3.77 -28.56
N LYS A 354 -4.46 4.80 -29.30
CA LYS A 354 -4.34 6.16 -28.80
C LYS A 354 -5.66 6.91 -29.06
N ALA A 355 -6.23 7.50 -28.02
CA ALA A 355 -7.56 8.12 -28.06
C ALA A 355 -7.62 9.51 -27.39
N LYS A 356 -6.48 10.03 -26.98
CA LYS A 356 -6.30 11.40 -26.41
C LYS A 356 -5.02 12.01 -26.92
#